data_39cd2adaed4f5091a193b789af29d40b
#
_entry.id   39cd2adaed4f5091a193b789af29d40b
#
_cell.length_a   1.000
_cell.length_b   1.000
_cell.length_c   1.000
_cell.angle_alpha   90.00
_cell.angle_beta   90.00
_cell.angle_gamma   90.00
#
_symmetry.space_group_name_H-M   'P 1'
#
loop_
_entity.id
_entity.type
_entity.pdbx_description
1 polymer ?
#
loop_
_entity_poly.entity_id
_entity_poly.type
_entity_poly.pdbx_seq_one_letter_code
_entity_poly.pdbx_strand_id
1 'polypeptide(L)'
;MNKNYDVISVGGGPAGIFAALELAGQNLSILLIEKGKDIDERRCPMREAGRLCASCSPCSITCGLGGAGAFSDGKLTLSSKVGGHLDEYLGEAETEALVKYVDGIYVKYGAPERVYGTGEKVDEIKYKASLNELRLIPVPIRHMGTENCCQVLTRMRDELKSHIDLKLETAVEEVLIGNGAAKGVRTKSGEEYGCYWLVSLSRHGKVWFMLVVWVLA
;
A
#
# COMPACT_ATOMS: atom_id res chain seq x y z
N MET A 1 -13.81 -22.10 12.77
CA MET A 1 -12.98 -20.89 12.64
C MET A 1 -11.84 -20.97 13.63
N ASN A 2 -10.61 -20.80 13.18
CA ASN A 2 -9.44 -20.98 14.05
C ASN A 2 -9.23 -19.85 15.05
N LYS A 3 -9.57 -18.60 14.70
CA LYS A 3 -9.47 -17.42 15.55
C LYS A 3 -10.38 -16.30 15.01
N ASN A 4 -10.94 -15.49 15.91
CA ASN A 4 -11.73 -14.32 15.56
C ASN A 4 -10.93 -13.04 15.82
N TYR A 5 -11.09 -12.07 14.93
CA TYR A 5 -10.47 -10.75 14.99
C TYR A 5 -11.54 -9.65 14.90
N ASP A 6 -11.22 -8.48 15.42
CA ASP A 6 -12.08 -7.32 15.17
C ASP A 6 -11.98 -6.91 13.71
N VAL A 7 -10.76 -6.88 13.17
CA VAL A 7 -10.48 -6.50 11.78
C VAL A 7 -9.57 -7.51 11.09
N ILE A 8 -9.94 -7.92 9.89
CA ILE A 8 -9.01 -8.61 8.97
C ILE A 8 -8.73 -7.70 7.78
N SER A 9 -7.45 -7.42 7.52
CA SER A 9 -6.96 -6.76 6.31
C SER A 9 -6.33 -7.78 5.37
N VAL A 10 -6.83 -7.86 4.13
CA VAL A 10 -6.32 -8.76 3.10
C VAL A 10 -5.51 -7.97 2.07
N GLY A 11 -4.22 -8.24 2.04
CA GLY A 11 -3.24 -7.60 1.19
C GLY A 11 -2.28 -6.69 1.96
N GLY A 12 -0.99 -7.00 1.93
CA GLY A 12 0.11 -6.28 2.58
C GLY A 12 0.74 -5.19 1.70
N GLY A 13 0.02 -4.65 0.74
CA GLY A 13 0.44 -3.48 -0.04
C GLY A 13 0.32 -2.18 0.76
N PRO A 14 0.69 -1.00 0.18
CA PRO A 14 0.64 0.27 0.89
C PRO A 14 -0.69 0.53 1.59
N ALA A 15 -1.81 0.31 0.91
CA ALA A 15 -3.13 0.55 1.49
C ALA A 15 -3.43 -0.34 2.71
N GLY A 16 -3.04 -1.65 2.67
CA GLY A 16 -3.20 -2.56 3.81
C GLY A 16 -2.29 -2.21 4.99
N ILE A 17 -1.07 -1.79 4.71
CA ILE A 17 -0.13 -1.30 5.72
C ILE A 17 -0.68 -0.04 6.40
N PHE A 18 -1.14 0.94 5.63
CA PHE A 18 -1.71 2.17 6.18
C PHE A 18 -2.99 1.90 6.98
N ALA A 19 -3.90 1.08 6.46
CA ALA A 19 -5.09 0.68 7.23
C ALA A 19 -4.73 0.02 8.56
N ALA A 20 -3.72 -0.85 8.57
CA ALA A 20 -3.25 -1.49 9.79
C ALA A 20 -2.56 -0.50 10.75
N LEU A 21 -1.77 0.45 10.24
CA LEU A 21 -1.13 1.50 11.06
C LEU A 21 -2.16 2.43 11.72
N GLU A 22 -3.23 2.81 11.01
CA GLU A 22 -4.31 3.64 11.56
C GLU A 22 -5.09 2.93 12.68
N LEU A 23 -5.24 1.62 12.58
CA LEU A 23 -5.97 0.81 13.55
C LEU A 23 -5.08 0.33 14.71
N ALA A 24 -3.77 0.27 14.50
CA ALA A 24 -2.81 -0.11 15.52
C ALA A 24 -2.90 0.84 16.72
N GLY A 25 -2.99 0.30 17.91
CA GLY A 25 -3.14 1.09 19.14
C GLY A 25 -4.58 1.45 19.53
N GLN A 26 -5.59 1.06 18.73
CA GLN A 26 -7.02 1.29 19.09
C GLN A 26 -7.64 0.15 19.92
N ASN A 27 -6.82 -0.67 20.57
CA ASN A 27 -7.25 -1.82 21.35
C ASN A 27 -8.14 -2.81 20.57
N LEU A 28 -7.84 -2.97 19.28
CA LEU A 28 -8.51 -3.92 18.38
C LEU A 28 -7.59 -5.11 18.10
N SER A 29 -8.16 -6.30 18.00
CA SER A 29 -7.48 -7.48 17.49
C SER A 29 -7.48 -7.45 15.96
N ILE A 30 -6.30 -7.29 15.36
CA ILE A 30 -6.16 -7.08 13.92
C ILE A 30 -5.32 -8.21 13.32
N LEU A 31 -5.75 -8.74 12.18
CA LEU A 31 -4.98 -9.66 11.37
C LEU A 31 -4.75 -9.05 9.98
N LEU A 32 -3.49 -8.91 9.59
CA LEU A 32 -3.12 -8.60 8.21
C LEU A 32 -2.61 -9.87 7.52
N ILE A 33 -3.24 -10.24 6.41
CA ILE A 33 -2.89 -11.43 5.61
C ILE A 33 -2.31 -10.99 4.28
N GLU A 34 -1.10 -11.47 3.95
CA GLU A 34 -0.44 -11.22 2.66
C GLU A 34 0.00 -12.55 2.03
N LYS A 35 -0.28 -12.72 0.74
CA LYS A 35 0.05 -13.95 -0.01
C LYS A 35 1.52 -14.14 -0.30
N GLY A 36 2.29 -13.07 -0.30
CA GLY A 36 3.72 -13.11 -0.59
C GLY A 36 4.58 -13.02 0.67
N LYS A 37 5.87 -12.93 0.46
CA LYS A 37 6.90 -12.96 1.50
C LYS A 37 7.02 -11.66 2.27
N ASP A 38 7.71 -11.74 3.42
CA ASP A 38 8.20 -10.57 4.15
C ASP A 38 9.17 -9.75 3.27
N ILE A 39 9.27 -8.45 3.53
CA ILE A 39 10.04 -7.53 2.70
C ILE A 39 11.51 -7.96 2.58
N ASP A 40 12.10 -8.48 3.64
CA ASP A 40 13.51 -8.91 3.69
C ASP A 40 13.76 -10.20 2.89
N GLU A 41 12.72 -11.00 2.63
CA GLU A 41 12.78 -12.28 1.92
C GLU A 41 12.39 -12.16 0.44
N ARG A 42 11.96 -10.97 0.01
CA ARG A 42 11.50 -10.71 -1.35
C ARG A 42 12.68 -10.56 -2.30
N ARG A 43 13.04 -11.64 -3.00
CA ARG A 43 14.11 -11.69 -3.99
C ARG A 43 13.63 -12.34 -5.28
N CYS A 44 14.17 -11.89 -6.41
CA CYS A 44 13.92 -12.52 -7.71
C CYS A 44 15.16 -13.33 -8.12
N PRO A 45 15.13 -14.66 -8.05
CA PRO A 45 16.28 -15.49 -8.40
C PRO A 45 16.68 -15.35 -9.87
N MET A 46 15.73 -15.03 -10.76
CA MET A 46 16.01 -14.81 -12.18
C MET A 46 16.76 -13.50 -12.40
N ARG A 47 16.37 -12.42 -11.72
CA ARG A 47 17.06 -11.12 -11.82
C ARG A 47 18.47 -11.19 -11.24
N GLU A 48 18.62 -11.86 -10.10
CA GLU A 48 19.94 -12.08 -9.47
C GLU A 48 20.88 -12.91 -10.36
N ALA A 49 20.32 -13.88 -11.07
CA ALA A 49 21.07 -14.72 -12.02
C ALA A 49 21.25 -14.10 -13.42
N GLY A 50 20.76 -12.86 -13.66
CA GLY A 50 20.79 -12.22 -14.97
C GLY A 50 19.99 -12.96 -16.05
N ARG A 51 18.93 -13.69 -15.66
CA ARG A 51 18.10 -14.50 -16.56
C ARG A 51 16.75 -13.82 -16.82
N LEU A 52 16.07 -14.27 -17.89
CA LEU A 52 14.74 -13.84 -18.24
C LEU A 52 13.72 -14.23 -17.15
N CYS A 53 12.62 -13.48 -17.06
CA CYS A 53 11.55 -13.70 -16.09
C CYS A 53 10.94 -15.10 -16.24
N ALA A 54 10.84 -15.85 -15.13
CA ALA A 54 10.23 -17.18 -15.08
C ALA A 54 8.71 -17.15 -14.78
N SER A 55 8.09 -15.98 -14.74
CA SER A 55 6.66 -15.80 -14.44
C SER A 55 6.19 -16.50 -13.17
N CYS A 56 6.96 -16.39 -12.09
CA CYS A 56 6.66 -17.01 -10.79
C CYS A 56 5.29 -16.56 -10.25
N SER A 57 4.59 -17.46 -9.57
CA SER A 57 3.31 -17.15 -8.90
C SER A 57 3.32 -17.68 -7.45
N PRO A 58 3.33 -16.79 -6.44
CA PRO A 58 3.39 -15.32 -6.53
C PRO A 58 4.78 -14.79 -6.96
N CYS A 59 4.79 -13.66 -7.65
CA CYS A 59 6.04 -12.98 -8.02
C CYS A 59 6.58 -12.21 -6.83
N SER A 60 7.78 -12.50 -6.35
CA SER A 60 8.39 -11.85 -5.18
C SER A 60 8.65 -10.35 -5.38
N ILE A 61 8.70 -9.85 -6.62
CA ILE A 61 8.88 -8.41 -6.88
C ILE A 61 7.57 -7.64 -6.80
N THR A 62 6.45 -8.25 -7.22
CA THR A 62 5.14 -7.57 -7.26
C THR A 62 4.23 -7.94 -6.10
N CYS A 63 4.46 -9.09 -5.46
CA CYS A 63 3.68 -9.60 -4.33
C CYS A 63 4.55 -9.71 -3.08
N GLY A 64 3.93 -9.55 -1.93
CA GLY A 64 4.57 -9.55 -0.62
C GLY A 64 4.39 -8.24 0.11
N LEU A 65 4.83 -8.20 1.34
CA LEU A 65 4.69 -7.03 2.20
C LEU A 65 5.35 -5.80 1.57
N GLY A 66 4.64 -4.68 1.55
CA GLY A 66 5.01 -3.46 0.83
C GLY A 66 4.50 -3.39 -0.61
N GLY A 67 3.93 -4.48 -1.15
CA GLY A 67 3.39 -4.53 -2.51
C GLY A 67 4.43 -4.29 -3.60
N ALA A 68 3.99 -3.95 -4.81
CA ALA A 68 4.88 -3.67 -5.95
C ALA A 68 5.74 -2.42 -5.75
N GLY A 69 5.26 -1.45 -4.93
CA GLY A 69 5.97 -0.20 -4.64
C GLY A 69 7.29 -0.39 -3.90
N ALA A 70 7.46 -1.48 -3.16
CA ALA A 70 8.68 -1.77 -2.39
C ALA A 70 9.97 -1.81 -3.24
N PHE A 71 9.84 -2.21 -4.50
CA PHE A 71 10.96 -2.34 -5.44
C PHE A 71 10.85 -1.38 -6.63
N SER A 72 10.06 -0.32 -6.49
CA SER A 72 10.00 0.78 -7.44
C SER A 72 11.13 1.77 -7.22
N ASP A 73 11.17 2.84 -8.00
CA ASP A 73 12.11 3.95 -7.81
C ASP A 73 11.76 4.84 -6.60
N GLY A 74 10.69 4.56 -5.90
CA GLY A 74 10.32 5.23 -4.65
C GLY A 74 9.91 6.68 -4.81
N LYS A 75 9.20 7.00 -5.88
CA LYS A 75 8.60 8.33 -6.06
C LYS A 75 7.21 8.39 -5.44
N LEU A 76 7.05 9.29 -4.48
CA LEU A 76 5.77 9.65 -3.91
C LEU A 76 5.34 11.01 -4.48
N THR A 77 4.25 11.01 -5.23
CA THR A 77 3.66 12.23 -5.81
C THR A 77 2.88 12.98 -4.72
N LEU A 78 3.24 14.24 -4.49
CA LEU A 78 2.65 15.09 -3.45
C LEU A 78 1.69 16.12 -4.05
N SER A 79 0.76 15.65 -4.87
CA SER A 79 -0.20 16.51 -5.56
C SER A 79 -1.49 15.76 -5.86
N SER A 80 -2.63 16.41 -5.67
CA SER A 80 -3.95 15.94 -6.10
C SER A 80 -4.13 15.96 -7.62
N LYS A 81 -3.27 16.70 -8.35
CA LYS A 81 -3.41 16.94 -9.80
C LYS A 81 -2.83 15.83 -10.69
N VAL A 82 -2.17 14.85 -10.11
CA VAL A 82 -1.53 13.74 -10.84
C VAL A 82 -1.66 12.44 -10.05
N GLY A 83 -2.16 11.40 -10.71
CA GLY A 83 -2.12 10.05 -10.15
C GLY A 83 -3.41 9.54 -9.54
N GLY A 84 -4.55 10.01 -9.98
CA GLY A 84 -5.85 9.50 -9.56
C GLY A 84 -6.95 10.55 -9.69
N HIS A 85 -8.12 10.22 -9.18
CA HIS A 85 -9.33 11.04 -9.23
C HIS A 85 -9.97 11.15 -7.83
N LEU A 86 -9.15 11.16 -6.77
CA LEU A 86 -9.66 11.19 -5.40
C LEU A 86 -10.33 12.55 -5.09
N ASP A 87 -9.85 13.60 -5.74
CA ASP A 87 -10.41 14.95 -5.67
C ASP A 87 -11.85 15.05 -6.21
N GLU A 88 -12.25 14.17 -7.12
CA GLU A 88 -13.64 14.08 -7.59
C GLU A 88 -14.61 13.60 -6.49
N TYR A 89 -14.12 12.84 -5.50
CA TYR A 89 -14.91 12.28 -4.40
C TYR A 89 -14.84 13.12 -3.12
N LEU A 90 -13.68 13.66 -2.79
CA LEU A 90 -13.43 14.37 -1.53
C LEU A 90 -13.27 15.88 -1.69
N GLY A 91 -13.07 16.35 -2.93
CA GLY A 91 -12.64 17.72 -3.21
C GLY A 91 -11.12 17.90 -3.07
N GLU A 92 -10.60 18.97 -3.70
CA GLU A 92 -9.15 19.23 -3.80
C GLU A 92 -8.50 19.42 -2.42
N ALA A 93 -9.12 20.20 -1.55
CA ALA A 93 -8.54 20.53 -0.23
C ALA A 93 -8.38 19.31 0.68
N GLU A 94 -9.37 18.43 0.72
CA GLU A 94 -9.32 17.23 1.55
C GLU A 94 -8.34 16.21 0.96
N THR A 95 -8.30 16.08 -0.37
CA THR A 95 -7.32 15.24 -1.06
C THR A 95 -5.89 15.70 -0.78
N GLU A 96 -5.60 17.01 -0.83
CA GLU A 96 -4.29 17.55 -0.50
C GLU A 96 -3.92 17.32 0.98
N ALA A 97 -4.89 17.44 1.89
CA ALA A 97 -4.68 17.14 3.31
C ALA A 97 -4.30 15.67 3.52
N LEU A 98 -4.99 14.74 2.85
CA LEU A 98 -4.66 13.32 2.89
C LEU A 98 -3.29 13.01 2.28
N VAL A 99 -2.95 13.60 1.15
CA VAL A 99 -1.63 13.45 0.52
C VAL A 99 -0.53 13.89 1.49
N LYS A 100 -0.72 15.05 2.13
CA LYS A 100 0.22 15.56 3.13
C LYS A 100 0.32 14.66 4.36
N TYR A 101 -0.79 14.10 4.81
CA TYR A 101 -0.84 13.15 5.93
C TYR A 101 -0.05 11.88 5.60
N VAL A 102 -0.31 11.27 4.45
CA VAL A 102 0.42 10.09 3.98
C VAL A 102 1.92 10.37 3.85
N ASP A 103 2.29 11.52 3.28
CA ASP A 103 3.68 11.96 3.17
C ASP A 103 4.35 12.08 4.54
N GLY A 104 3.66 12.67 5.52
CA GLY A 104 4.13 12.78 6.90
C GLY A 104 4.40 11.42 7.55
N ILE A 105 3.57 10.41 7.27
CA ILE A 105 3.79 9.04 7.73
C ILE A 105 5.06 8.46 7.09
N TYR A 106 5.25 8.59 5.78
CA TYR A 106 6.49 8.13 5.13
C TYR A 106 7.73 8.79 5.73
N VAL A 107 7.69 10.10 6.02
CA VAL A 107 8.78 10.84 6.67
C VAL A 107 9.02 10.31 8.09
N LYS A 108 7.97 10.08 8.88
CA LYS A 108 8.05 9.48 10.22
C LYS A 108 8.82 8.16 10.20
N TYR A 109 8.62 7.34 9.18
CA TYR A 109 9.33 6.07 9.03
C TYR A 109 10.67 6.18 8.26
N GLY A 110 11.14 7.42 8.00
CA GLY A 110 12.49 7.70 7.53
C GLY A 110 12.63 7.93 6.03
N ALA A 111 11.56 8.31 5.36
CA ALA A 111 11.67 8.87 4.01
C ALA A 111 12.46 10.19 4.06
N PRO A 112 13.30 10.51 3.04
CA PRO A 112 14.04 11.75 3.00
C PRO A 112 13.12 12.97 3.03
N GLU A 113 13.48 14.01 3.79
CA GLU A 113 12.66 15.25 3.88
C GLU A 113 12.65 16.06 2.58
N ARG A 114 13.64 15.85 1.71
CA ARG A 114 13.79 16.60 0.47
C ARG A 114 12.64 16.35 -0.51
N VAL A 115 12.01 17.43 -0.97
CA VAL A 115 11.00 17.43 -2.03
C VAL A 115 11.61 17.99 -3.31
N TYR A 116 11.32 17.38 -4.43
CA TYR A 116 11.74 17.79 -5.77
C TYR A 116 10.54 18.35 -6.53
N GLY A 117 10.79 19.03 -7.64
CA GLY A 117 9.72 19.58 -8.47
C GLY A 117 9.13 20.89 -7.93
N THR A 118 9.89 21.61 -7.07
CA THR A 118 9.54 22.90 -6.47
C THR A 118 10.68 23.91 -6.61
N GLY A 119 10.37 25.18 -6.41
CA GLY A 119 11.34 26.29 -6.35
C GLY A 119 11.66 26.92 -7.71
N GLU A 120 12.53 27.94 -7.69
CA GLU A 120 12.81 28.86 -8.80
C GLU A 120 13.17 28.17 -10.13
N LYS A 121 13.90 27.05 -10.09
CA LYS A 121 14.23 26.28 -11.31
C LYS A 121 12.98 25.73 -12.01
N VAL A 122 11.98 25.36 -11.26
CA VAL A 122 10.71 24.86 -11.82
C VAL A 122 9.96 26.01 -12.47
N ASP A 123 9.96 27.19 -11.84
CA ASP A 123 9.33 28.39 -12.36
C ASP A 123 10.04 28.88 -13.64
N GLU A 124 11.36 28.80 -13.69
CA GLU A 124 12.15 29.07 -14.88
C GLU A 124 11.80 28.11 -16.05
N ILE A 125 11.70 26.80 -15.76
CA ILE A 125 11.31 25.81 -16.77
C ILE A 125 9.87 26.05 -17.23
N LYS A 126 8.96 26.36 -16.31
CA LYS A 126 7.57 26.69 -16.60
C LYS A 126 7.46 27.90 -17.55
N TYR A 127 8.26 28.94 -17.26
CA TYR A 127 8.33 30.10 -18.13
C TYR A 127 8.87 29.78 -19.53
N LYS A 128 9.99 29.03 -19.61
CA LYS A 128 10.55 28.57 -20.89
C LYS A 128 9.57 27.70 -21.70
N ALA A 129 8.83 26.82 -21.01
CA ALA A 129 7.81 26.00 -21.63
C ALA A 129 6.68 26.87 -22.23
N SER A 130 6.21 27.91 -21.50
CA SER A 130 5.16 28.79 -22.00
C SER A 130 5.55 29.59 -23.23
N LEU A 131 6.83 29.94 -23.39
CA LEU A 131 7.35 30.58 -24.59
C LEU A 131 7.29 29.71 -25.84
N ASN A 132 7.12 28.39 -25.68
CA ASN A 132 7.04 27.40 -26.75
C ASN A 132 5.65 26.73 -26.81
N GLU A 133 4.61 27.40 -26.34
CA GLU A 133 3.23 26.90 -26.30
C GLU A 133 3.05 25.59 -25.50
N LEU A 134 4.00 25.26 -24.63
CA LEU A 134 3.95 24.11 -23.74
C LEU A 134 3.48 24.52 -22.35
N ARG A 135 2.69 23.66 -21.73
CA ARG A 135 2.24 23.84 -20.35
C ARG A 135 2.95 22.85 -19.41
N LEU A 136 3.84 23.35 -18.58
CA LEU A 136 4.39 22.55 -17.47
C LEU A 136 3.39 22.51 -16.32
N ILE A 137 3.08 21.32 -15.84
CA ILE A 137 2.33 21.09 -14.58
C ILE A 137 3.36 20.74 -13.52
N PRO A 138 3.67 21.62 -12.56
CA PRO A 138 4.59 21.31 -11.48
C PRO A 138 3.99 20.24 -10.58
N VAL A 139 4.76 19.22 -10.30
CA VAL A 139 4.34 18.14 -9.39
C VAL A 139 5.42 17.94 -8.34
N PRO A 140 5.18 18.33 -7.09
CA PRO A 140 6.08 18.03 -5.99
C PRO A 140 6.22 16.53 -5.81
N ILE A 141 7.46 16.05 -5.69
CA ILE A 141 7.77 14.62 -5.56
C ILE A 141 8.76 14.42 -4.42
N ARG A 142 8.45 13.48 -3.54
CA ARG A 142 9.42 12.91 -2.62
C ARG A 142 10.03 11.68 -3.27
N HIS A 143 11.35 11.70 -3.46
CA HIS A 143 12.06 10.59 -4.07
C HIS A 143 12.87 9.84 -3.01
N MET A 144 12.42 8.66 -2.67
CA MET A 144 13.06 7.79 -1.68
C MET A 144 14.20 6.97 -2.27
N GLY A 145 14.05 6.51 -3.51
CA GLY A 145 14.90 5.48 -4.10
C GLY A 145 14.55 4.07 -3.59
N THR A 146 14.96 3.05 -4.32
CA THR A 146 14.56 1.66 -4.04
C THR A 146 15.05 1.17 -2.67
N GLU A 147 16.28 1.51 -2.29
CA GLU A 147 16.86 1.08 -1.00
C GLU A 147 16.11 1.69 0.19
N ASN A 148 15.83 2.98 0.15
CA ASN A 148 15.09 3.64 1.22
C ASN A 148 13.62 3.19 1.28
N CYS A 149 13.00 2.84 0.15
CA CYS A 149 11.67 2.26 0.15
C CYS A 149 11.61 0.99 1.01
N CYS A 150 12.54 0.07 0.80
CA CYS A 150 12.62 -1.15 1.60
C CYS A 150 12.81 -0.83 3.09
N GLN A 151 13.71 0.10 3.44
CA GLN A 151 13.96 0.47 4.83
C GLN A 151 12.74 1.10 5.51
N VAL A 152 12.04 2.00 4.83
CA VAL A 152 10.81 2.63 5.34
C VAL A 152 9.74 1.57 5.59
N LEU A 153 9.51 0.68 4.64
CA LEU A 153 8.54 -0.40 4.76
C LEU A 153 8.92 -1.42 5.84
N THR A 154 10.21 -1.69 6.02
CA THR A 154 10.71 -2.54 7.12
C THR A 154 10.36 -1.92 8.49
N ARG A 155 10.57 -0.62 8.67
CA ARG A 155 10.22 0.07 9.91
C ARG A 155 8.71 0.08 10.16
N MET A 156 7.89 0.29 9.12
CA MET A 156 6.42 0.17 9.23
C MET A 156 6.00 -1.23 9.63
N ARG A 157 6.58 -2.27 9.03
CA ARG A 157 6.34 -3.67 9.40
C ARG A 157 6.70 -3.95 10.85
N ASP A 158 7.84 -3.48 11.31
CA ASP A 158 8.32 -3.75 12.67
C ASP A 158 7.41 -3.08 13.71
N GLU A 159 6.91 -1.90 13.43
CA GLU A 159 5.85 -1.25 14.23
C GLU A 159 4.58 -2.10 14.24
N LEU A 160 4.11 -2.55 13.08
CA LEU A 160 2.92 -3.37 12.98
C LEU A 160 3.05 -4.69 13.72
N LYS A 161 4.19 -5.38 13.65
CA LYS A 161 4.43 -6.65 14.36
C LYS A 161 4.26 -6.54 15.87
N SER A 162 4.39 -5.37 16.45
CA SER A 162 4.19 -5.15 17.89
C SER A 162 2.73 -4.93 18.29
N HIS A 163 1.83 -4.68 17.31
CA HIS A 163 0.45 -4.30 17.58
C HIS A 163 -0.60 -5.22 16.95
N ILE A 164 -0.24 -5.97 15.89
CA ILE A 164 -1.18 -6.79 15.13
C ILE A 164 -0.62 -8.18 14.83
N ASP A 165 -1.49 -9.12 14.50
CA ASP A 165 -1.08 -10.39 13.92
C ASP A 165 -0.79 -10.20 12.42
N LEU A 166 0.40 -10.60 11.98
CA LEU A 166 0.82 -10.54 10.59
C LEU A 166 1.02 -11.96 10.05
N LYS A 167 0.24 -12.33 9.02
CA LYS A 167 0.31 -13.63 8.39
C LYS A 167 0.74 -13.50 6.93
N LEU A 168 1.99 -13.85 6.68
CA LEU A 168 2.63 -13.79 5.35
C LEU A 168 2.58 -15.15 4.65
N GLU A 169 2.93 -15.19 3.37
CA GLU A 169 2.89 -16.40 2.52
C GLU A 169 1.55 -17.11 2.56
N THR A 170 0.47 -16.38 2.85
CA THR A 170 -0.87 -16.91 3.06
C THR A 170 -1.84 -16.23 2.08
N ALA A 171 -2.31 -17.01 1.12
CA ALA A 171 -3.29 -16.53 0.16
C ALA A 171 -4.71 -16.72 0.70
N VAL A 172 -5.49 -15.66 0.75
CA VAL A 172 -6.94 -15.74 0.95
C VAL A 172 -7.57 -16.21 -0.35
N GLU A 173 -8.42 -17.22 -0.29
CA GLU A 173 -9.12 -17.80 -1.43
C GLU A 173 -10.58 -17.37 -1.46
N GLU A 174 -11.21 -17.24 -0.31
CA GLU A 174 -12.64 -16.97 -0.21
C GLU A 174 -12.96 -16.00 0.94
N VAL A 175 -13.95 -15.15 0.71
CA VAL A 175 -14.59 -14.35 1.76
C VAL A 175 -15.82 -15.14 2.24
N LEU A 176 -15.83 -15.45 3.53
CA LEU A 176 -16.95 -16.15 4.16
C LEU A 176 -18.10 -15.16 4.40
N ILE A 177 -19.24 -15.43 3.79
CA ILE A 177 -20.43 -14.57 3.90
C ILE A 177 -21.52 -15.31 4.69
N GLY A 178 -22.12 -14.60 5.63
CA GLY A 178 -23.25 -15.09 6.41
C GLY A 178 -24.28 -13.96 6.63
N ASN A 179 -25.55 -14.23 6.36
CA ASN A 179 -26.65 -13.24 6.49
C ASN A 179 -26.37 -11.93 5.71
N GLY A 180 -25.78 -12.02 4.51
CA GLY A 180 -25.49 -10.87 3.67
C GLY A 180 -24.26 -10.05 4.10
N ALA A 181 -23.51 -10.48 5.11
CA ALA A 181 -22.33 -9.78 5.63
C ALA A 181 -21.09 -10.67 5.60
N ALA A 182 -19.91 -10.07 5.45
CA ALA A 182 -18.66 -10.77 5.60
C ALA A 182 -18.50 -11.24 7.05
N LYS A 183 -18.15 -12.50 7.24
CA LYS A 183 -17.94 -13.12 8.56
C LYS A 183 -16.49 -13.56 8.77
N GLY A 184 -15.68 -13.47 7.74
CA GLY A 184 -14.29 -13.88 7.79
C GLY A 184 -13.73 -14.23 6.43
N VAL A 185 -12.61 -14.91 6.45
CA VAL A 185 -11.91 -15.38 5.25
C VAL A 185 -11.48 -16.81 5.39
N ARG A 186 -11.40 -17.53 4.25
CA ARG A 186 -10.74 -18.83 4.13
C ARG A 186 -9.48 -18.71 3.30
N THR A 187 -8.41 -19.25 3.81
CA THR A 187 -7.13 -19.29 3.10
C THR A 187 -7.08 -20.48 2.13
N LYS A 188 -6.16 -20.42 1.18
CA LYS A 188 -5.91 -21.54 0.24
C LYS A 188 -5.47 -22.83 0.93
N SER A 189 -4.92 -22.76 2.15
CA SER A 189 -4.60 -23.92 2.98
C SER A 189 -5.81 -24.48 3.74
N GLY A 190 -6.98 -23.86 3.63
CA GLY A 190 -8.21 -24.28 4.32
C GLY A 190 -8.39 -23.72 5.73
N GLU A 191 -7.48 -22.87 6.21
CA GLU A 191 -7.65 -22.18 7.49
C GLU A 191 -8.74 -21.12 7.40
N GLU A 192 -9.59 -20.99 8.41
CA GLU A 192 -10.65 -19.99 8.48
C GLU A 192 -10.41 -19.01 9.63
N TYR A 193 -10.53 -17.73 9.35
CA TYR A 193 -10.44 -16.63 10.31
C TYR A 193 -11.73 -15.83 10.29
N GLY A 194 -12.36 -15.65 11.46
CA GLY A 194 -13.55 -14.82 11.62
C GLY A 194 -13.20 -13.36 11.83
N CYS A 195 -14.09 -12.44 11.43
CA CYS A 195 -13.94 -11.03 11.72
C CYS A 195 -15.28 -10.31 11.81
N TYR A 196 -15.26 -9.16 12.51
CA TYR A 196 -16.35 -8.19 12.46
C TYR A 196 -16.22 -7.26 11.26
N TRP A 197 -14.99 -6.91 10.87
CA TRP A 197 -14.69 -6.01 9.77
C TRP A 197 -13.70 -6.64 8.81
N LEU A 198 -14.00 -6.58 7.52
CA LEU A 198 -13.09 -7.05 6.47
C LEU A 198 -12.69 -5.88 5.58
N VAL A 199 -11.40 -5.64 5.48
CA VAL A 199 -10.78 -4.68 4.54
C VAL A 199 -10.04 -5.49 3.49
N SER A 200 -10.52 -5.49 2.25
CA SER A 200 -9.87 -6.20 1.14
C SER A 200 -9.21 -5.20 0.19
N LEU A 201 -7.90 -5.26 0.10
CA LEU A 201 -7.06 -4.34 -0.66
C LEU A 201 -6.21 -5.10 -1.70
N SER A 202 -6.81 -6.13 -2.28
CA SER A 202 -6.15 -7.00 -3.26
C SER A 202 -6.67 -6.74 -4.66
N ARG A 203 -5.80 -6.96 -5.65
CA ARG A 203 -6.15 -6.92 -7.07
C ARG A 203 -6.79 -8.25 -7.47
N HIS A 204 -8.05 -8.23 -7.88
CA HIS A 204 -8.71 -9.36 -8.55
C HIS A 204 -8.80 -9.07 -10.05
N GLY A 205 -8.06 -9.83 -10.86
CA GLY A 205 -8.05 -9.65 -12.33
C GLY A 205 -7.53 -8.26 -12.76
N LYS A 206 -8.29 -7.58 -13.64
CA LYS A 206 -7.97 -6.23 -14.16
C LYS A 206 -8.51 -5.08 -13.31
N VAL A 207 -9.26 -5.36 -12.25
CA VAL A 207 -9.95 -4.35 -11.44
C VAL A 207 -9.34 -4.29 -10.05
N TRP A 208 -9.05 -3.08 -9.58
CA TRP A 208 -8.69 -2.80 -8.20
C TRP A 208 -9.98 -2.69 -7.39
N PHE A 209 -10.22 -3.62 -6.47
CA PHE A 209 -11.30 -3.48 -5.50
C PHE A 209 -10.73 -3.04 -4.16
N MET A 210 -11.13 -1.86 -3.71
CA MET A 210 -11.17 -1.53 -2.30
C MET A 210 -12.57 -1.88 -1.82
N LEU A 211 -12.75 -3.06 -1.25
CA LEU A 211 -14.01 -3.46 -0.66
C LEU A 211 -13.89 -3.32 0.85
N VAL A 212 -14.41 -2.24 1.39
CA VAL A 212 -14.70 -2.13 2.83
C VAL A 212 -16.09 -2.68 3.03
N VAL A 213 -16.21 -3.91 3.54
CA VAL A 213 -17.51 -4.50 3.83
C VAL A 213 -17.93 -4.10 5.25
N TRP A 214 -18.87 -3.18 5.32
CA TRP A 214 -19.53 -2.80 6.57
C TRP A 214 -20.38 -3.98 7.05
N VAL A 215 -20.17 -4.41 8.27
CA VAL A 215 -21.08 -5.35 8.96
C VAL A 215 -21.88 -4.51 9.94
N LEU A 216 -23.14 -4.21 9.59
CA LEU A 216 -24.10 -3.72 10.57
C LEU A 216 -24.40 -4.89 11.53
N ALA A 217 -24.10 -4.68 12.81
CA ALA A 217 -24.53 -5.57 13.90
C ALA A 217 -26.02 -5.46 14.14
#